data_141e386d288f1c57e6a032c1f514e2b6
#
_entry.id   141e386d288f1c57e6a032c1f514e2b6
#
_cell.length_a   1.000
_cell.length_b   1.000
_cell.length_c   1.000
_cell.angle_alpha   90.00
_cell.angle_beta   90.00
_cell.angle_gamma   90.00
#
_symmetry.space_group_name_H-M   'P 1'
#
loop_
_entity.id
_entity.type
_entity.pdbx_description
1 polymer ?
#
loop_
_entity_poly.entity_id
_entity_poly.type
_entity_poly.pdbx_seq_one_letter_code
_entity_poly.pdbx_strand_id
1 'polypeptide(L)'
;MDPDPDTSIDYPVVQGNDDSYYLTHTFKKTEHVAGAIFLDSDNNADFSDDKNIIYGHNMKDGSMFRGLRNFLGDKFLKEHHILYLYLPDEGVWIFVIVKCEYTPADGDAFLLGTQEEVPTLLLSTCGTDASKRLVIWCERQEEKGGQIEYSDEEAEVQEATDDLAFLDGEFVENETHDFI
;
A
#
# COMPACT_ATOMS: atom_id res chain seq x y z
N MET A 1 -20.05 -9.45 5.12
CA MET A 1 -20.13 -8.60 3.92
C MET A 1 -18.78 -8.73 3.26
N ASP A 2 -18.66 -9.17 2.04
CA ASP A 2 -17.35 -9.37 1.43
C ASP A 2 -16.59 -8.04 1.42
N PRO A 3 -15.26 -8.05 1.70
CA PRO A 3 -14.45 -6.88 1.46
C PRO A 3 -14.68 -6.45 0.02
N ASP A 4 -14.77 -5.15 -0.22
CA ASP A 4 -15.16 -4.54 -1.47
C ASP A 4 -14.52 -5.27 -2.67
N PRO A 5 -15.31 -5.94 -3.54
CA PRO A 5 -14.76 -6.77 -4.60
C PRO A 5 -13.98 -5.98 -5.66
N ASP A 6 -13.96 -4.66 -5.57
CA ASP A 6 -13.36 -3.79 -6.58
C ASP A 6 -11.90 -3.40 -6.29
N THR A 7 -11.40 -3.64 -5.07
CA THR A 7 -9.98 -3.46 -4.72
C THR A 7 -9.41 -4.71 -4.05
N SER A 8 -8.84 -5.62 -4.81
CA SER A 8 -8.11 -6.79 -4.27
C SER A 8 -6.65 -6.44 -3.89
N ILE A 9 -6.38 -5.21 -3.42
CA ILE A 9 -5.04 -4.78 -3.04
C ILE A 9 -4.88 -5.04 -1.54
N ASP A 10 -4.42 -6.24 -1.23
CA ASP A 10 -4.09 -6.70 0.12
C ASP A 10 -2.80 -7.51 0.02
N TYR A 11 -1.66 -6.87 0.30
CA TYR A 11 -0.34 -7.44 0.09
C TYR A 11 0.61 -7.09 1.22
N PRO A 12 1.49 -8.03 1.63
CA PRO A 12 2.60 -7.71 2.48
C PRO A 12 3.56 -6.76 1.75
N VAL A 13 4.02 -5.73 2.46
CA VAL A 13 5.04 -4.81 1.97
C VAL A 13 6.39 -5.23 2.55
N VAL A 14 7.38 -5.41 1.69
CA VAL A 14 8.75 -5.76 2.07
C VAL A 14 9.70 -4.63 1.68
N GLN A 15 10.93 -4.65 2.21
CA GLN A 15 11.96 -3.71 1.81
C GLN A 15 13.26 -4.47 1.49
N GLY A 16 13.93 -4.09 0.42
CA GLY A 16 15.23 -4.59 -0.01
C GLY A 16 16.38 -3.62 0.29
N ASN A 17 17.58 -4.03 -0.07
CA ASN A 17 18.74 -3.13 -0.08
C ASN A 17 18.83 -2.30 -1.36
N ASP A 18 17.94 -2.55 -2.32
CA ASP A 18 17.78 -1.86 -3.60
C ASP A 18 16.35 -2.05 -4.13
N ASP A 19 15.98 -1.24 -5.12
CA ASP A 19 14.63 -1.27 -5.74
C ASP A 19 14.50 -2.27 -6.87
N SER A 20 15.46 -3.15 -7.07
CA SER A 20 15.48 -4.12 -8.16
C SER A 20 15.17 -5.55 -7.71
N TYR A 21 15.58 -5.94 -6.53
CA TYR A 21 15.47 -7.32 -6.04
C TYR A 21 14.01 -7.81 -6.03
N TYR A 22 13.12 -7.04 -5.43
CA TYR A 22 11.70 -7.41 -5.33
C TYR A 22 10.87 -7.19 -6.59
N LEU A 23 11.47 -6.68 -7.67
CA LEU A 23 10.85 -6.73 -8.99
C LEU A 23 10.74 -8.15 -9.54
N THR A 24 11.59 -9.06 -9.08
CA THR A 24 11.66 -10.45 -9.58
C THR A 24 11.63 -11.50 -8.48
N HIS A 25 11.42 -11.11 -7.23
CA HIS A 25 11.34 -12.02 -6.09
C HIS A 25 10.11 -11.71 -5.23
N THR A 26 9.41 -12.76 -4.82
CA THR A 26 8.29 -12.67 -3.89
C THR A 26 8.74 -12.18 -2.51
N PHE A 27 7.80 -11.85 -1.64
CA PHE A 27 8.09 -11.55 -0.23
C PHE A 27 8.77 -12.72 0.52
N LYS A 28 8.62 -13.96 0.04
CA LYS A 28 9.35 -15.16 0.54
C LYS A 28 10.73 -15.33 -0.09
N LYS A 29 11.23 -14.34 -0.83
CA LYS A 29 12.54 -14.34 -1.50
C LYS A 29 12.72 -15.42 -2.55
N THR A 30 11.64 -15.92 -3.13
CA THR A 30 11.64 -16.84 -4.27
C THR A 30 11.49 -16.07 -5.57
N GLU A 31 12.23 -16.48 -6.61
CA GLU A 31 12.16 -15.85 -7.93
C GLU A 31 10.75 -16.03 -8.53
N HIS A 32 10.13 -14.92 -8.94
CA HIS A 32 8.82 -14.90 -9.56
C HIS A 32 8.59 -13.63 -10.37
N VAL A 33 7.96 -13.74 -11.53
CA VAL A 33 7.73 -12.63 -12.48
C VAL A 33 6.85 -11.51 -11.91
N ALA A 34 5.96 -11.81 -10.97
CA ALA A 34 5.12 -10.80 -10.30
C ALA A 34 5.86 -10.01 -9.22
N GLY A 35 7.03 -10.49 -8.78
CA GLY A 35 7.78 -9.83 -7.72
C GLY A 35 7.02 -9.77 -6.38
N ALA A 36 7.22 -8.68 -5.66
CA ALA A 36 6.50 -8.33 -4.45
C ALA A 36 6.02 -6.87 -4.50
N ILE A 37 5.21 -6.46 -3.52
CA ILE A 37 4.97 -5.07 -3.19
C ILE A 37 6.09 -4.65 -2.23
N PHE A 38 6.79 -3.57 -2.51
CA PHE A 38 7.96 -3.20 -1.71
C PHE A 38 8.12 -1.69 -1.53
N LEU A 39 8.64 -1.32 -0.36
CA LEU A 39 9.01 0.04 0.01
C LEU A 39 10.33 0.41 -0.67
N ASP A 40 10.45 1.65 -1.12
CA ASP A 40 11.68 2.23 -1.66
C ASP A 40 12.86 1.98 -0.71
N SER A 41 14.00 1.59 -1.27
CA SER A 41 15.18 1.20 -0.48
C SER A 41 15.81 2.36 0.29
N ASP A 42 15.57 3.59 -0.13
CA ASP A 42 16.06 4.81 0.52
C ASP A 42 15.09 5.35 1.59
N ASN A 43 13.88 4.78 1.71
CA ASN A 43 12.97 5.08 2.81
C ASN A 43 13.34 4.35 4.09
N ASN A 44 12.98 4.92 5.24
CA ASN A 44 13.04 4.24 6.53
C ASN A 44 11.99 3.11 6.60
N ALA A 45 12.40 1.94 7.09
CA ALA A 45 11.55 0.75 7.15
C ALA A 45 10.31 0.90 8.05
N ASP A 46 10.34 1.86 8.98
CA ASP A 46 9.24 2.20 9.88
C ASP A 46 8.28 3.26 9.31
N PHE A 47 8.44 3.64 8.03
CA PHE A 47 7.66 4.66 7.36
C PHE A 47 7.71 6.05 8.01
N SER A 48 8.74 6.35 8.80
CA SER A 48 8.91 7.62 9.52
C SER A 48 9.26 8.82 8.63
N ASP A 49 9.54 8.61 7.35
CA ASP A 49 9.81 9.70 6.42
C ASP A 49 8.54 10.51 6.09
N ASP A 50 8.70 11.80 5.77
CA ASP A 50 7.60 12.65 5.32
C ASP A 50 6.97 12.14 4.03
N LYS A 51 7.76 11.46 3.19
CA LYS A 51 7.30 10.79 1.96
C LYS A 51 7.83 9.37 1.89
N ASN A 52 6.91 8.43 1.74
CA ASN A 52 7.22 7.02 1.54
C ASN A 52 6.70 6.56 0.18
N ILE A 53 7.45 5.69 -0.51
CA ILE A 53 7.07 5.20 -1.83
C ILE A 53 7.01 3.68 -1.83
N ILE A 54 5.86 3.13 -2.18
CA ILE A 54 5.66 1.70 -2.34
C ILE A 54 5.51 1.36 -3.83
N TYR A 55 6.27 0.39 -4.27
CA TYR A 55 6.26 -0.10 -5.65
C TYR A 55 5.56 -1.44 -5.80
N GLY A 56 4.95 -1.66 -6.95
CA GLY A 56 4.38 -2.94 -7.34
C GLY A 56 4.15 -3.06 -8.83
N HIS A 57 4.19 -4.28 -9.34
CA HIS A 57 3.95 -4.55 -10.76
C HIS A 57 2.50 -4.31 -11.18
N ASN A 58 2.34 -3.94 -12.46
CA ASN A 58 1.04 -3.83 -13.15
C ASN A 58 0.79 -5.11 -13.95
N MET A 59 0.36 -6.19 -13.28
CA MET A 59 0.21 -7.49 -13.89
C MET A 59 -1.00 -7.58 -14.81
N LYS A 60 -0.88 -8.34 -15.91
CA LYS A 60 -1.97 -8.51 -16.89
C LYS A 60 -3.12 -9.37 -16.37
N ASP A 61 -2.85 -10.25 -15.42
CA ASP A 61 -3.84 -11.12 -14.78
C ASP A 61 -4.72 -10.42 -13.74
N GLY A 62 -4.47 -9.14 -13.48
CA GLY A 62 -5.22 -8.33 -12.51
C GLY A 62 -4.55 -8.21 -11.15
N SER A 63 -3.52 -9.00 -10.87
CA SER A 63 -2.83 -9.02 -9.60
C SER A 63 -1.87 -7.83 -9.38
N MET A 64 -1.27 -7.79 -8.21
CA MET A 64 -0.37 -6.74 -7.75
C MET A 64 -1.04 -5.35 -7.81
N PHE A 65 -0.36 -4.34 -8.30
CA PHE A 65 -0.88 -2.97 -8.38
C PHE A 65 -1.70 -2.69 -9.66
N ARG A 66 -2.17 -3.73 -10.35
CA ARG A 66 -3.07 -3.56 -11.50
C ARG A 66 -4.35 -2.81 -11.13
N GLY A 67 -4.94 -3.12 -9.97
CA GLY A 67 -6.16 -2.51 -9.47
C GLY A 67 -6.08 -1.00 -9.26
N LEU A 68 -4.88 -0.43 -9.06
CA LEU A 68 -4.68 1.02 -8.92
C LEU A 68 -5.22 1.83 -10.10
N ARG A 69 -5.38 1.23 -11.28
CA ARG A 69 -5.93 1.91 -12.46
C ARG A 69 -7.40 2.31 -12.30
N ASN A 70 -8.14 1.66 -11.42
CA ASN A 70 -9.53 1.98 -11.15
C ASN A 70 -9.68 3.39 -10.54
N PHE A 71 -8.66 3.83 -9.79
CA PHE A 71 -8.62 5.16 -9.17
C PHE A 71 -8.45 6.33 -10.15
N LEU A 72 -8.20 6.05 -11.44
CA LEU A 72 -8.28 7.08 -12.49
C LEU A 72 -9.71 7.56 -12.73
N GLY A 73 -10.70 6.81 -12.28
CA GLY A 73 -12.10 7.19 -12.36
C GLY A 73 -12.56 7.96 -11.11
N ASP A 74 -13.03 9.19 -11.28
CA ASP A 74 -13.48 10.07 -10.18
C ASP A 74 -14.51 9.42 -9.25
N LYS A 75 -15.39 8.60 -9.79
CA LYS A 75 -16.41 7.90 -9.01
C LYS A 75 -15.76 6.87 -8.11
N PHE A 76 -14.90 6.03 -8.66
CA PHE A 76 -14.19 5.00 -7.92
C PHE A 76 -13.33 5.60 -6.81
N LEU A 77 -12.55 6.64 -7.13
CA LEU A 77 -11.73 7.36 -6.15
C LEU A 77 -12.56 7.91 -4.99
N LYS A 78 -13.77 8.40 -5.23
CA LYS A 78 -14.64 8.92 -4.16
C LYS A 78 -15.24 7.83 -3.28
N GLU A 79 -15.51 6.66 -3.84
CA GLU A 79 -16.12 5.53 -3.14
C GLU A 79 -15.09 4.71 -2.35
N HIS A 80 -13.81 4.70 -2.81
CA HIS A 80 -12.74 3.83 -2.29
C HIS A 80 -11.48 4.62 -1.90
N HIS A 81 -11.63 5.74 -1.20
CA HIS A 81 -10.54 6.68 -0.95
C HIS A 81 -9.72 6.41 0.33
N ILE A 82 -10.04 5.35 1.06
CA ILE A 82 -9.32 4.99 2.28
C ILE A 82 -8.33 3.87 2.01
N LEU A 83 -7.12 4.00 2.55
CA LEU A 83 -6.08 2.99 2.51
C LEU A 83 -5.58 2.75 3.93
N TYR A 84 -5.44 1.49 4.30
CA TYR A 84 -4.91 1.05 5.57
C TYR A 84 -3.49 0.50 5.40
N LEU A 85 -2.56 0.97 6.23
CA LEU A 85 -1.20 0.45 6.33
C LEU A 85 -1.01 -0.17 7.73
N TYR A 86 -0.87 -1.48 7.78
CA TYR A 86 -0.67 -2.22 9.03
C TYR A 86 0.83 -2.30 9.35
N LEU A 87 1.21 -1.78 10.50
CA LEU A 87 2.58 -1.78 11.00
C LEU A 87 2.68 -2.65 12.25
N PRO A 88 3.62 -3.60 12.32
CA PRO A 88 3.67 -4.58 13.42
C PRO A 88 3.72 -3.96 14.82
N ASP A 89 4.44 -2.83 14.98
CA ASP A 89 4.69 -2.21 16.28
C ASP A 89 3.86 -0.94 16.52
N GLU A 90 3.21 -0.39 15.50
CA GLU A 90 2.52 0.91 15.55
C GLU A 90 1.03 0.83 15.25
N GLY A 91 0.52 -0.38 14.98
CA GLY A 91 -0.88 -0.60 14.67
C GLY A 91 -1.25 -0.22 13.24
N VAL A 92 -2.40 0.42 13.04
CA VAL A 92 -2.95 0.72 11.72
C VAL A 92 -2.86 2.22 11.44
N TRP A 93 -2.19 2.57 10.37
CA TRP A 93 -2.20 3.94 9.86
C TRP A 93 -3.22 4.08 8.75
N ILE A 94 -4.02 5.12 8.83
CA ILE A 94 -5.07 5.43 7.86
C ILE A 94 -4.57 6.53 6.93
N PHE A 95 -4.71 6.29 5.63
CA PHE A 95 -4.39 7.25 4.59
C PHE A 95 -5.62 7.55 3.75
N VAL A 96 -5.78 8.79 3.33
CA VAL A 96 -6.78 9.19 2.34
C VAL A 96 -6.12 9.33 0.98
N ILE A 97 -6.66 8.64 -0.01
CA ILE A 97 -6.23 8.75 -1.40
C ILE A 97 -6.75 10.08 -1.95
N VAL A 98 -5.85 11.00 -2.26
CA VAL A 98 -6.19 12.36 -2.71
C VAL A 98 -6.06 12.53 -4.22
N LYS A 99 -5.23 11.69 -4.88
CA LYS A 99 -4.93 11.86 -6.30
C LYS A 99 -4.47 10.54 -6.93
N CYS A 100 -4.84 10.33 -8.20
CA CYS A 100 -4.31 9.28 -9.05
C CYS A 100 -4.02 9.84 -10.44
N GLU A 101 -2.79 9.73 -10.90
CA GLU A 101 -2.40 10.19 -12.25
C GLU A 101 -1.18 9.46 -12.80
N TYR A 102 -0.95 9.63 -14.09
CA TYR A 102 0.31 9.23 -14.73
C TYR A 102 1.34 10.34 -14.60
N THR A 103 2.53 10.00 -14.11
CA THR A 103 3.69 10.91 -14.00
C THR A 103 4.90 10.32 -14.76
N PRO A 104 5.86 11.13 -15.19
CA PRO A 104 7.13 10.64 -15.74
C PRO A 104 7.83 9.69 -14.75
N ALA A 105 8.45 8.63 -15.26
CA ALA A 105 9.11 7.62 -14.43
C ALA A 105 10.34 8.16 -13.66
N ASP A 106 10.90 9.25 -14.13
CA ASP A 106 12.04 10.00 -13.57
C ASP A 106 11.63 11.40 -13.06
N GLY A 107 10.33 11.58 -12.79
CA GLY A 107 9.78 12.88 -12.37
C GLY A 107 9.96 13.17 -10.88
N ASP A 108 9.70 14.42 -10.51
CA ASP A 108 9.85 14.95 -9.14
C ASP A 108 8.97 14.22 -8.09
N ALA A 109 7.94 13.50 -8.53
CA ALA A 109 7.12 12.69 -7.64
C ALA A 109 7.94 11.67 -6.84
N PHE A 110 9.05 11.18 -7.41
CA PHE A 110 9.92 10.16 -6.83
C PHE A 110 11.12 10.73 -6.05
N LEU A 111 11.21 12.05 -5.90
CA LEU A 111 12.25 12.67 -5.07
C LEU A 111 11.92 12.45 -3.59
N LEU A 112 12.78 11.73 -2.88
CA LEU A 112 12.74 11.58 -1.44
C LEU A 112 13.42 12.76 -0.73
N GLY A 113 13.16 12.90 0.58
CA GLY A 113 13.73 13.98 1.39
C GLY A 113 13.10 15.35 1.08
N THR A 114 12.02 15.42 0.33
CA THR A 114 11.18 16.61 0.21
C THR A 114 10.36 16.77 1.47
N GLN A 115 10.27 18.01 1.96
CA GLN A 115 9.42 18.32 3.13
C GLN A 115 7.97 18.39 2.64
N GLU A 116 7.15 17.48 3.11
CA GLU A 116 5.71 17.45 2.82
C GLU A 116 4.95 18.15 3.96
N GLU A 117 3.86 18.83 3.66
CA GLU A 117 3.01 19.46 4.68
C GLU A 117 2.28 18.43 5.54
N VAL A 118 1.99 17.27 4.94
CA VAL A 118 1.35 16.12 5.58
C VAL A 118 2.13 14.87 5.18
N PRO A 119 2.38 13.92 6.11
CA PRO A 119 3.03 12.67 5.77
C PRO A 119 2.32 11.97 4.62
N THR A 120 3.08 11.66 3.56
CA THR A 120 2.55 11.21 2.28
C THR A 120 3.03 9.79 1.96
N LEU A 121 2.12 8.97 1.46
CA LEU A 121 2.42 7.66 0.93
C LEU A 121 2.08 7.61 -0.57
N LEU A 122 3.05 7.23 -1.39
CA LEU A 122 2.86 7.03 -2.81
C LEU A 122 2.80 5.53 -3.12
N LEU A 123 1.76 5.11 -3.86
CA LEU A 123 1.73 3.79 -4.48
C LEU A 123 2.05 3.93 -5.96
N SER A 124 3.11 3.28 -6.42
CA SER A 124 3.60 3.43 -7.79
C SER A 124 3.64 2.11 -8.55
N THR A 125 3.13 2.11 -9.78
CA THR A 125 3.20 0.95 -10.68
C THR A 125 3.51 1.38 -12.12
N CYS A 126 4.02 0.43 -12.91
CA CYS A 126 4.32 0.69 -14.32
C CYS A 126 3.07 1.15 -15.08
N GLY A 127 3.22 2.21 -15.87
CA GLY A 127 2.22 2.64 -16.84
C GLY A 127 2.12 1.68 -18.03
N THR A 128 1.23 2.00 -18.96
CA THR A 128 1.20 1.33 -20.28
C THR A 128 2.40 1.70 -21.13
N ASP A 129 2.98 2.86 -20.89
CA ASP A 129 4.21 3.39 -21.47
C ASP A 129 5.32 3.30 -20.40
N ALA A 130 6.47 2.73 -20.76
CA ALA A 130 7.60 2.54 -19.84
C ALA A 130 8.19 3.87 -19.31
N SER A 131 7.97 4.99 -20.02
CA SER A 131 8.38 6.33 -19.58
C SER A 131 7.49 6.91 -18.47
N LYS A 132 6.38 6.25 -18.14
CA LYS A 132 5.40 6.75 -17.16
C LYS A 132 5.11 5.72 -16.08
N ARG A 133 4.79 6.24 -14.91
CA ARG A 133 4.26 5.49 -13.77
C ARG A 133 2.85 5.97 -13.47
N LEU A 134 1.97 5.04 -13.13
CA LEU A 134 0.73 5.39 -12.45
C LEU A 134 1.06 5.55 -10.98
N VAL A 135 0.71 6.68 -10.43
CA VAL A 135 0.97 7.02 -9.02
C VAL A 135 -0.33 7.41 -8.34
N ILE A 136 -0.53 6.87 -7.16
CA ILE A 136 -1.57 7.28 -6.22
C ILE A 136 -0.88 8.03 -5.08
N TRP A 137 -1.37 9.22 -4.77
CA TRP A 137 -0.97 10.02 -3.62
C TRP A 137 -1.95 9.80 -2.49
N CYS A 138 -1.42 9.45 -1.32
CA CYS A 138 -2.19 9.23 -0.12
C CYS A 138 -1.64 10.11 0.99
N GLU A 139 -2.51 10.83 1.70
CA GLU A 139 -2.16 11.68 2.84
C GLU A 139 -2.54 10.96 4.13
N ARG A 140 -1.61 10.91 5.09
CA ARG A 140 -1.86 10.30 6.39
C ARG A 140 -2.90 11.12 7.16
N GLN A 141 -3.88 10.44 7.72
CA GLN A 141 -4.80 11.04 8.69
C GLN A 141 -4.14 11.04 10.06
N GLU A 142 -4.01 12.24 10.66
CA GLU A 142 -3.64 12.33 12.06
C GLU A 142 -4.85 11.88 12.90
N GLU A 143 -4.61 11.02 13.88
CA GLU A 143 -5.57 10.80 14.98
C GLU A 143 -5.77 12.13 15.72
N LYS A 144 -6.72 12.92 15.29
CA LYS A 144 -7.24 13.99 16.17
C LYS A 144 -7.96 13.26 17.29
N GLY A 145 -7.38 13.30 18.49
CA GLY A 145 -7.95 12.69 19.69
C GLY A 145 -9.39 13.13 19.95
N GLY A 146 -10.31 12.41 19.37
CA GLY A 146 -11.75 12.60 19.40
C GLY A 146 -12.34 11.47 18.57
N GLN A 147 -13.31 10.76 19.11
CA GLN A 147 -13.98 9.64 18.48
C GLN A 147 -14.13 9.88 16.97
N ILE A 148 -13.42 9.06 16.17
CA ILE A 148 -13.73 8.92 14.76
C ILE A 148 -15.15 8.35 14.74
N GLU A 149 -16.13 9.12 14.25
CA GLU A 149 -17.42 8.54 13.90
C GLU A 149 -17.17 7.67 12.67
N TYR A 150 -16.88 6.40 12.90
CA TYR A 150 -16.80 5.40 11.84
C TYR A 150 -18.18 5.28 11.20
N SER A 151 -18.27 5.25 9.88
CA SER A 151 -19.41 4.63 9.21
C SER A 151 -19.50 3.17 9.68
N ASP A 152 -20.66 2.55 9.58
CA ASP A 152 -20.84 1.15 10.02
C ASP A 152 -19.82 0.19 9.38
N GLU A 153 -19.26 0.54 8.21
CA GLU A 153 -18.20 -0.21 7.51
C GLU A 153 -16.83 -0.07 8.19
N GLU A 154 -16.50 1.11 8.77
CA GLU A 154 -15.25 1.36 9.51
C GLU A 154 -15.28 0.69 10.89
N ALA A 155 -16.45 0.54 11.49
CA ALA A 155 -16.63 -0.18 12.75
C ALA A 155 -16.31 -1.69 12.62
N GLU A 156 -16.63 -2.31 11.47
CA GLU A 156 -16.28 -3.72 11.19
C GLU A 156 -14.76 -3.92 11.05
N VAL A 157 -14.04 -2.92 10.53
CA VAL A 157 -12.57 -2.98 10.42
C VAL A 157 -11.92 -2.87 11.80
N GLN A 158 -12.44 -2.00 12.68
CA GLN A 158 -11.93 -1.85 14.04
C GLN A 158 -12.14 -3.16 14.85
N GLU A 159 -13.30 -3.82 14.69
CA GLU A 159 -13.57 -5.09 15.33
C GLU A 159 -12.63 -6.20 14.81
N ALA A 160 -12.32 -6.20 13.50
CA ALA A 160 -11.36 -7.13 12.91
C ALA A 160 -9.90 -6.88 13.36
N THR A 161 -9.52 -5.63 13.64
CA THR A 161 -8.17 -5.30 14.17
C THR A 161 -8.05 -5.66 15.64
N ASP A 162 -9.09 -5.50 16.44
CA ASP A 162 -9.12 -5.94 17.84
C ASP A 162 -9.02 -7.47 17.95
N ASP A 163 -9.64 -8.21 17.04
CA ASP A 163 -9.50 -9.67 16.95
C ASP A 163 -8.08 -10.10 16.52
N LEU A 164 -7.41 -9.32 15.67
CA LEU A 164 -6.01 -9.58 15.26
C LEU A 164 -5.01 -9.25 16.38
N ALA A 165 -5.26 -8.20 17.16
CA ALA A 165 -4.44 -7.86 18.32
C ALA A 165 -4.49 -8.94 19.41
N PHE A 166 -5.55 -9.77 19.45
CA PHE A 166 -5.68 -10.90 20.38
C PHE A 166 -4.90 -12.15 19.95
N LEU A 167 -4.34 -12.16 18.72
CA LEU A 167 -3.52 -13.26 18.19
C LEU A 167 -2.01 -13.03 18.39
N ASP A 168 -1.60 -11.96 19.08
CA ASP A 168 -0.21 -11.66 19.46
C ASP A 168 0.26 -12.54 20.62
N GLY A 169 0.28 -13.81 20.40
CA GLY A 169 0.85 -14.73 21.36
C GLY A 169 1.28 -16.04 20.73
N GLU A 170 1.98 -16.03 19.65
CA GLU A 170 2.80 -17.13 19.14
C GLU A 170 2.89 -17.06 17.62
N PHE A 171 3.91 -16.40 17.10
CA PHE A 171 4.42 -16.73 15.78
C PHE A 171 5.13 -18.09 15.90
N VAL A 172 4.35 -19.13 15.96
CA VAL A 172 4.84 -20.48 15.71
C VAL A 172 4.95 -20.63 14.19
N GLU A 173 6.19 -20.81 13.73
CA GLU A 173 6.43 -21.39 12.41
C GLU A 173 5.54 -22.63 12.25
N ASN A 174 4.46 -22.51 11.51
CA ASN A 174 3.74 -23.66 10.97
C ASN A 174 3.40 -23.44 9.51
N GLU A 175 4.00 -24.33 8.80
CA GLU A 175 3.86 -24.77 7.44
C GLU A 175 2.51 -24.48 6.76
N THR A 176 2.66 -24.02 5.51
CA THR A 176 1.76 -24.24 4.37
C THR A 176 0.29 -23.88 4.53
N HIS A 177 -0.06 -22.69 4.01
CA HIS A 177 -1.30 -22.63 3.23
C HIS A 177 -1.05 -21.78 1.99
N ASP A 178 -1.27 -22.41 0.86
CA ASP A 178 -1.28 -21.84 -0.47
C ASP A 178 -2.29 -20.69 -0.53
N PHE A 179 -1.81 -19.49 -0.75
CA PHE A 179 -2.62 -18.42 -1.30
C PHE A 179 -2.21 -18.23 -2.76
N ILE A 180 -3.10 -18.70 -3.61
CA ILE A 180 -3.09 -18.44 -5.05
C ILE A 180 -3.57 -17.03 -5.32
#